data_bac5941d451f4499228920d93d13dbab
#
_entry.id   bac5941d451f4499228920d93d13dbab
#
_cell.length_a   1.000
_cell.length_b   1.000
_cell.length_c   1.000
_cell.angle_alpha   90.00
_cell.angle_beta   90.00
_cell.angle_gamma   90.00
#
_symmetry.space_group_name_H-M   'P 1'
#
loop_
_entity.id
_entity.type
_entity.pdbx_description
1 polymer ?
#
loop_
_entity_poly.entity_id
_entity_poly.type
_entity_poly.pdbx_seq_one_letter_code
_entity_poly.pdbx_strand_id
1 'polypeptide(L)'
;LIVRTFTNLLNFNIFSEVVVITDSPEISKVLDKYPIKYLISKNKHETGTDRIAEFIDNFDCEIVINIQGDEPFLKKKQIEKIIKAFKNDNENKIDVVSLMTKVDGFTAKKSSVVKVETDENQYALKFTRKFNKNCNAYFKHIGVYAFRKLALKRFGKTVQTYNEKKEKIEAIRIVENNFKFKMIQVSGEALSIDTQSDLQEARKYFSND
;
A
#
# COMPACT_ATOMS: atom_id res chain seq x y z
N LEU A 1 12.73 8.99 -7.17
CA LEU A 1 11.38 8.49 -6.95
C LEU A 1 10.93 8.76 -5.52
N ILE A 2 11.61 8.22 -4.49
CA ILE A 2 11.21 8.34 -3.08
C ILE A 2 10.97 9.79 -2.61
N VAL A 3 11.83 10.72 -2.99
CA VAL A 3 11.67 12.16 -2.65
C VAL A 3 10.35 12.70 -3.21
N ARG A 4 10.00 12.34 -4.44
CA ARG A 4 8.75 12.80 -5.07
C ARG A 4 7.53 12.23 -4.36
N THR A 5 7.53 10.94 -4.06
CA THR A 5 6.45 10.30 -3.31
C THR A 5 6.28 10.97 -1.95
N PHE A 6 7.38 11.19 -1.22
CA PHE A 6 7.37 11.88 0.07
C PHE A 6 6.80 13.30 -0.04
N THR A 7 7.30 14.10 -1.00
CA THR A 7 6.85 15.50 -1.20
C THR A 7 5.38 15.56 -1.56
N ASN A 8 4.90 14.65 -2.44
CA ASN A 8 3.48 14.55 -2.77
C ASN A 8 2.62 14.31 -1.52
N LEU A 9 3.02 13.35 -0.68
CA LEU A 9 2.29 13.04 0.55
C LEU A 9 2.31 14.19 1.55
N LEU A 10 3.43 14.87 1.71
CA LEU A 10 3.55 16.02 2.60
C LEU A 10 2.59 17.14 2.18
N ASN A 11 2.47 17.39 0.87
CA ASN A 11 1.57 18.41 0.30
C ASN A 11 0.07 18.09 0.51
N PHE A 12 -0.29 16.87 0.89
CA PHE A 12 -1.69 16.57 1.20
C PHE A 12 -2.19 17.26 2.47
N ASN A 13 -1.30 17.59 3.41
CA ASN A 13 -1.66 18.24 4.67
C ASN A 13 -2.78 17.53 5.46
N ILE A 14 -2.71 16.20 5.54
CA ILE A 14 -3.70 15.36 6.23
C ILE A 14 -3.06 14.38 7.21
N PHE A 15 -1.74 14.28 7.21
CA PHE A 15 -0.97 13.41 8.10
C PHE A 15 -0.42 14.21 9.27
N SER A 16 -0.39 13.62 10.45
CA SER A 16 0.33 14.19 11.60
C SER A 16 1.84 14.13 11.36
N GLU A 17 2.31 13.11 10.67
CA GLU A 17 3.71 12.93 10.33
C GLU A 17 3.85 12.07 9.07
N VAL A 18 4.88 12.38 8.27
CA VAL A 18 5.34 11.55 7.14
C VAL A 18 6.80 11.20 7.35
N VAL A 19 7.12 9.91 7.32
CA VAL A 19 8.48 9.39 7.58
C VAL A 19 8.83 8.35 6.54
N VAL A 20 10.04 8.41 6.01
CA VAL A 20 10.56 7.32 5.16
C VAL A 20 11.24 6.28 6.05
N ILE A 21 10.91 5.01 5.85
CA ILE A 21 11.60 3.90 6.51
C ILE A 21 12.26 3.03 5.43
N THR A 22 13.57 2.88 5.51
CA THR A 22 14.36 2.17 4.50
C THR A 22 15.46 1.33 5.14
N ASP A 23 15.92 0.31 4.44
CA ASP A 23 17.12 -0.48 4.74
C ASP A 23 18.21 -0.26 3.68
N SER A 24 17.95 0.58 2.65
CA SER A 24 18.88 0.85 1.56
C SER A 24 19.77 2.04 1.86
N PRO A 25 21.12 1.83 1.89
CA PRO A 25 22.09 2.92 2.01
C PRO A 25 22.04 3.90 0.82
N GLU A 26 21.62 3.44 -0.36
CA GLU A 26 21.48 4.28 -1.54
C GLU A 26 20.32 5.26 -1.37
N ILE A 27 19.21 4.79 -0.80
CA ILE A 27 18.05 5.65 -0.52
C ILE A 27 18.43 6.67 0.57
N SER A 28 19.07 6.25 1.67
CA SER A 28 19.45 7.18 2.74
C SER A 28 20.39 8.29 2.25
N LYS A 29 21.40 7.96 1.43
CA LYS A 29 22.28 8.94 0.80
C LYS A 29 21.55 9.97 -0.08
N VAL A 30 20.44 9.56 -0.70
CA VAL A 30 19.60 10.50 -1.45
C VAL A 30 18.82 11.38 -0.49
N LEU A 31 18.23 10.80 0.57
CA LEU A 31 17.43 11.51 1.55
C LEU A 31 18.23 12.54 2.34
N ASP A 32 19.53 12.30 2.62
CA ASP A 32 20.46 13.24 3.27
C ASP A 32 20.55 14.61 2.58
N LYS A 33 20.20 14.66 1.30
CA LYS A 33 20.21 15.90 0.50
C LYS A 33 18.94 16.74 0.64
N TYR A 34 17.96 16.26 1.39
CA TYR A 34 16.64 16.89 1.51
C TYR A 34 16.20 16.96 2.97
N PRO A 35 15.35 17.90 3.36
CA PRO A 35 14.80 18.00 4.71
C PRO A 35 13.69 16.91 4.93
N ILE A 36 14.07 15.65 4.76
CA ILE A 36 13.16 14.50 4.87
C ILE A 36 13.50 13.70 6.12
N LYS A 37 12.52 13.51 7.00
CA LYS A 37 12.67 12.61 8.13
C LYS A 37 12.66 11.17 7.66
N TYR A 38 13.69 10.42 8.04
CA TYR A 38 13.76 8.99 7.72
C TYR A 38 14.36 8.17 8.87
N LEU A 39 14.07 6.89 8.84
CA LEU A 39 14.63 5.89 9.75
C LEU A 39 15.27 4.77 8.93
N ILE A 40 16.39 4.26 9.42
CA ILE A 40 17.12 3.16 8.79
C ILE A 40 16.88 1.89 9.61
N SER A 41 16.28 0.89 8.97
CA SER A 41 16.19 -0.45 9.54
C SER A 41 17.54 -1.16 9.42
N LYS A 42 17.98 -1.75 10.51
CA LYS A 42 19.19 -2.61 10.57
C LYS A 42 18.83 -4.09 10.40
N ASN A 43 17.56 -4.43 10.53
CA ASN A 43 17.06 -5.78 10.39
C ASN A 43 16.67 -6.06 8.95
N LYS A 44 16.78 -7.34 8.55
CA LYS A 44 16.20 -7.79 7.29
C LYS A 44 14.71 -8.01 7.47
N HIS A 45 13.93 -7.42 6.59
CA HIS A 45 12.49 -7.58 6.55
C HIS A 45 12.05 -8.16 5.21
N GLU A 46 11.06 -9.02 5.28
CA GLU A 46 10.50 -9.66 4.09
C GLU A 46 9.63 -8.69 3.27
N THR A 47 8.98 -7.72 3.96
CA THR A 47 8.12 -6.74 3.31
C THR A 47 8.31 -5.33 3.88
N GLY A 48 7.78 -4.33 3.16
CA GLY A 48 7.76 -2.94 3.65
C GLY A 48 6.93 -2.77 4.92
N THR A 49 5.85 -3.53 5.06
CA THR A 49 5.00 -3.47 6.26
C THR A 49 5.71 -4.05 7.49
N ASP A 50 6.48 -5.14 7.34
CA ASP A 50 7.31 -5.67 8.42
C ASP A 50 8.33 -4.64 8.90
N ARG A 51 8.95 -3.90 7.96
CA ARG A 51 9.91 -2.84 8.26
C ARG A 51 9.25 -1.68 9.02
N ILE A 52 8.03 -1.31 8.67
CA ILE A 52 7.28 -0.27 9.40
C ILE A 52 6.90 -0.76 10.80
N ALA A 53 6.51 -2.03 10.93
CA ALA A 53 6.14 -2.62 12.21
C ALA A 53 7.30 -2.61 13.22
N GLU A 54 8.56 -2.67 12.79
CA GLU A 54 9.76 -2.54 13.64
C GLU A 54 9.76 -1.23 14.44
N PHE A 55 9.31 -0.14 13.80
CA PHE A 55 9.39 1.21 14.36
C PHE A 55 8.09 1.72 14.95
N ILE A 56 7.01 0.95 14.89
CA ILE A 56 5.66 1.46 15.21
C ILE A 56 5.52 1.96 16.63
N ASP A 57 6.30 1.45 17.56
CA ASP A 57 6.27 1.89 18.96
C ASP A 57 6.84 3.29 19.18
N ASN A 58 7.64 3.79 18.23
CA ASN A 58 8.22 5.13 18.27
C ASN A 58 7.20 6.23 17.89
N PHE A 59 6.00 5.87 17.42
CA PHE A 59 5.00 6.81 16.95
C PHE A 59 3.75 6.79 17.83
N ASP A 60 3.29 7.99 18.21
CA ASP A 60 1.99 8.18 18.85
C ASP A 60 0.93 8.43 17.76
N CYS A 61 0.30 7.32 17.34
CA CYS A 61 -0.70 7.36 16.28
C CYS A 61 -1.69 6.19 16.45
N GLU A 62 -2.92 6.38 15.99
CA GLU A 62 -3.94 5.33 15.94
C GLU A 62 -3.88 4.53 14.63
N ILE A 63 -3.57 5.22 13.54
CA ILE A 63 -3.57 4.68 12.18
C ILE A 63 -2.21 4.94 11.54
N VAL A 64 -1.67 3.91 10.91
CA VAL A 64 -0.43 3.96 10.12
C VAL A 64 -0.77 3.64 8.68
N ILE A 65 -0.35 4.48 7.75
CA ILE A 65 -0.56 4.26 6.33
C ILE A 65 0.80 3.96 5.68
N ASN A 66 0.99 2.72 5.28
CA ASN A 66 2.12 2.28 4.48
C ASN A 66 1.85 2.63 3.02
N ILE A 67 2.64 3.54 2.49
CA ILE A 67 2.63 3.92 1.07
C ILE A 67 3.98 3.57 0.49
N GLN A 68 3.97 2.72 -0.54
CA GLN A 68 5.20 2.28 -1.19
C GLN A 68 5.88 3.46 -1.90
N GLY A 69 7.22 3.45 -1.93
CA GLY A 69 8.01 4.52 -2.53
C GLY A 69 7.80 4.68 -4.04
N ASP A 70 7.24 3.66 -4.69
CA ASP A 70 6.90 3.57 -6.12
C ASP A 70 5.47 4.01 -6.47
N GLU A 71 4.75 4.62 -5.50
CA GLU A 71 3.37 5.14 -5.68
C GLU A 71 3.33 6.69 -5.71
N PRO A 72 4.05 7.38 -6.63
CA PRO A 72 4.15 8.85 -6.64
C PRO A 72 2.86 9.53 -7.13
N PHE A 73 1.92 8.79 -7.72
CA PHE A 73 0.68 9.30 -8.30
C PHE A 73 -0.54 9.18 -7.39
N LEU A 74 -0.32 8.73 -6.16
CA LEU A 74 -1.40 8.62 -5.18
C LEU A 74 -2.05 10.00 -4.97
N LYS A 75 -3.39 10.03 -4.91
CA LYS A 75 -4.15 11.26 -4.78
C LYS A 75 -4.68 11.44 -3.36
N LYS A 76 -4.69 12.68 -2.87
CA LYS A 76 -5.23 13.06 -1.55
C LYS A 76 -6.61 12.44 -1.28
N LYS A 77 -7.54 12.53 -2.24
CA LYS A 77 -8.91 11.98 -2.14
C LYS A 77 -8.93 10.46 -1.89
N GLN A 78 -7.91 9.72 -2.33
CA GLN A 78 -7.82 8.28 -2.10
C GLN A 78 -7.47 8.00 -0.64
N ILE A 79 -6.54 8.75 -0.07
CA ILE A 79 -6.16 8.65 1.35
C ILE A 79 -7.31 9.12 2.26
N GLU A 80 -8.00 10.20 1.90
CA GLU A 80 -9.17 10.68 2.64
C GLU A 80 -10.27 9.61 2.74
N LYS A 81 -10.48 8.81 1.69
CA LYS A 81 -11.42 7.66 1.74
C LYS A 81 -10.96 6.58 2.73
N ILE A 82 -9.66 6.29 2.80
CA ILE A 82 -9.10 5.35 3.79
C ILE A 82 -9.36 5.87 5.21
N ILE A 83 -9.01 7.12 5.48
CA ILE A 83 -9.21 7.74 6.79
C ILE A 83 -10.69 7.74 7.17
N LYS A 84 -11.57 8.08 6.21
CA LYS A 84 -13.02 8.05 6.43
C LYS A 84 -13.54 6.66 6.78
N ALA A 85 -12.98 5.60 6.19
CA ALA A 85 -13.38 4.22 6.50
C ALA A 85 -13.11 3.88 7.98
N PHE A 86 -11.95 4.27 8.53
CA PHE A 86 -11.65 4.09 9.95
C PHE A 86 -12.50 4.99 10.87
N LYS A 87 -12.74 6.24 10.46
CA LYS A 87 -13.59 7.16 11.23
C LYS A 87 -15.05 6.67 11.35
N ASN A 88 -15.55 5.98 10.32
CA ASN A 88 -16.90 5.45 10.31
C ASN A 88 -17.00 4.08 11.00
N ASP A 89 -15.90 3.47 11.38
CA ASP A 89 -15.82 2.18 12.05
C ASP A 89 -15.86 2.36 13.58
N ASN A 90 -17.02 2.76 14.08
CA ASN A 90 -17.24 3.06 15.50
C ASN A 90 -16.96 1.89 16.46
N GLU A 91 -17.06 0.65 15.95
CA GLU A 91 -16.84 -0.56 16.74
C GLU A 91 -15.38 -1.07 16.64
N ASN A 92 -14.52 -0.35 15.92
CA ASN A 92 -13.12 -0.72 15.70
C ASN A 92 -12.94 -2.14 15.11
N LYS A 93 -13.86 -2.56 14.24
CA LYS A 93 -13.84 -3.89 13.62
C LYS A 93 -12.83 -4.02 12.48
N ILE A 94 -12.45 -2.91 11.83
CA ILE A 94 -11.52 -2.91 10.70
C ILE A 94 -10.09 -2.90 11.25
N ASP A 95 -9.31 -3.91 10.89
CA ASP A 95 -7.87 -3.98 11.18
C ASP A 95 -7.04 -3.22 10.14
N VAL A 96 -7.40 -3.43 8.85
CA VAL A 96 -6.64 -2.94 7.68
C VAL A 96 -7.59 -2.39 6.64
N VAL A 97 -7.20 -1.30 6.00
CA VAL A 97 -7.87 -0.73 4.83
C VAL A 97 -6.89 -0.65 3.68
N SER A 98 -7.32 -1.00 2.48
CA SER A 98 -6.57 -0.77 1.24
C SER A 98 -7.49 -0.31 0.12
N LEU A 99 -6.90 -0.06 -1.04
CA LEU A 99 -7.58 0.49 -2.20
C LEU A 99 -7.71 -0.54 -3.32
N MET A 100 -8.79 -0.44 -4.08
CA MET A 100 -8.96 -1.18 -5.32
C MET A 100 -9.59 -0.30 -6.39
N THR A 101 -9.27 -0.57 -7.65
CA THR A 101 -9.90 0.08 -8.79
C THR A 101 -10.43 -0.94 -9.79
N LYS A 102 -11.58 -0.66 -10.40
CA LYS A 102 -12.12 -1.52 -11.45
C LYS A 102 -11.24 -1.41 -12.70
N VAL A 103 -10.93 -2.53 -13.30
CA VAL A 103 -10.14 -2.63 -14.53
C VAL A 103 -10.85 -3.48 -15.56
N ASP A 104 -10.50 -3.31 -16.83
CA ASP A 104 -10.99 -4.16 -17.92
C ASP A 104 -10.29 -5.53 -17.94
N GLY A 105 -10.83 -6.44 -18.76
CA GLY A 105 -10.29 -7.78 -18.91
C GLY A 105 -8.88 -7.80 -19.52
N PHE A 106 -8.52 -6.83 -20.35
CA PHE A 106 -7.19 -6.73 -20.94
C PHE A 106 -6.14 -6.40 -19.86
N THR A 107 -6.41 -5.41 -19.04
CA THR A 107 -5.57 -5.03 -17.89
C THR A 107 -5.48 -6.18 -16.89
N ALA A 108 -6.61 -6.85 -16.59
CA ALA A 108 -6.64 -7.96 -15.64
C ALA A 108 -5.81 -9.18 -16.07
N LYS A 109 -5.58 -9.39 -17.38
CA LYS A 109 -4.71 -10.46 -17.91
C LYS A 109 -3.23 -10.27 -17.60
N LYS A 110 -2.78 -9.04 -17.37
CA LYS A 110 -1.38 -8.76 -17.07
C LYS A 110 -0.98 -9.45 -15.76
N SER A 111 0.11 -10.21 -15.76
CA SER A 111 0.64 -10.91 -14.58
C SER A 111 1.18 -9.95 -13.50
N SER A 112 1.56 -8.73 -13.87
CA SER A 112 1.94 -7.66 -12.95
C SER A 112 0.76 -7.14 -12.12
N VAL A 113 -0.47 -7.25 -12.64
CA VAL A 113 -1.68 -6.77 -11.97
C VAL A 113 -2.14 -7.77 -10.89
N VAL A 114 -2.12 -7.34 -9.65
CA VAL A 114 -2.72 -8.08 -8.53
C VAL A 114 -4.21 -7.81 -8.52
N LYS A 115 -5.03 -8.87 -8.64
CA LYS A 115 -6.49 -8.81 -8.53
C LYS A 115 -6.90 -9.10 -7.09
N VAL A 116 -7.98 -8.45 -6.66
CA VAL A 116 -8.62 -8.70 -5.36
C VAL A 116 -10.06 -9.12 -5.57
N GLU A 117 -10.47 -10.14 -4.84
CA GLU A 117 -11.85 -10.60 -4.70
C GLU A 117 -12.34 -10.20 -3.30
N THR A 118 -13.58 -9.69 -3.19
CA THR A 118 -14.17 -9.23 -1.93
C THR A 118 -15.53 -9.86 -1.70
N ASP A 119 -15.97 -9.88 -0.45
CA ASP A 119 -17.35 -10.15 -0.12
C ASP A 119 -18.27 -8.94 -0.46
N GLU A 120 -19.57 -9.08 -0.20
CA GLU A 120 -20.59 -8.05 -0.40
C GLU A 120 -20.34 -6.78 0.43
N ASN A 121 -19.67 -6.92 1.57
CA ASN A 121 -19.28 -5.84 2.46
C ASN A 121 -17.89 -5.28 2.12
N GLN A 122 -17.32 -5.64 0.97
CA GLN A 122 -15.98 -5.21 0.53
C GLN A 122 -14.83 -5.63 1.47
N TYR A 123 -14.97 -6.71 2.24
CA TYR A 123 -13.82 -7.32 2.90
C TYR A 123 -13.09 -8.24 1.93
N ALA A 124 -11.76 -8.15 1.95
CA ALA A 124 -10.91 -8.94 1.07
C ALA A 124 -11.02 -10.44 1.40
N LEU A 125 -11.29 -11.24 0.37
CA LEU A 125 -11.34 -12.70 0.45
C LEU A 125 -10.08 -13.33 -0.15
N LYS A 126 -9.54 -12.72 -1.24
CA LYS A 126 -8.45 -13.32 -1.96
C LYS A 126 -7.69 -12.28 -2.80
N PHE A 127 -6.38 -12.46 -2.87
CA PHE A 127 -5.49 -11.74 -3.81
C PHE A 127 -4.81 -12.73 -4.74
N THR A 128 -4.68 -12.38 -6.03
CA THR A 128 -4.03 -13.26 -7.01
C THR A 128 -3.52 -12.49 -8.23
N ARG A 129 -2.45 -13.00 -8.84
CA ARG A 129 -2.00 -12.54 -10.16
C ARG A 129 -2.67 -13.32 -11.30
N LYS A 130 -3.31 -14.46 -11.01
CA LYS A 130 -3.97 -15.30 -12.02
C LYS A 130 -5.21 -14.61 -12.57
N PHE A 131 -5.41 -14.74 -13.88
CA PHE A 131 -6.60 -14.27 -14.56
C PHE A 131 -7.70 -15.36 -14.51
N ASN A 132 -8.91 -14.95 -14.12
CA ASN A 132 -10.08 -15.83 -14.16
C ASN A 132 -11.11 -15.25 -15.16
N LYS A 133 -11.30 -15.93 -16.29
CA LYS A 133 -12.23 -15.48 -17.36
C LYS A 133 -13.71 -15.49 -16.96
N ASN A 134 -14.04 -16.17 -15.87
CA ASN A 134 -15.44 -16.32 -15.40
C ASN A 134 -15.84 -15.22 -14.40
N CYS A 135 -14.99 -14.23 -14.14
CA CYS A 135 -15.34 -13.11 -13.28
C CYS A 135 -16.17 -12.07 -14.05
N ASN A 136 -17.24 -11.58 -13.42
CA ASN A 136 -18.08 -10.51 -13.97
C ASN A 136 -17.39 -9.14 -13.92
N ALA A 137 -16.47 -8.94 -12.99
CA ALA A 137 -15.68 -7.71 -12.84
C ALA A 137 -14.30 -8.01 -12.27
N TYR A 138 -13.34 -7.19 -12.62
CA TYR A 138 -11.97 -7.28 -12.11
C TYR A 138 -11.64 -6.02 -11.32
N PHE A 139 -11.05 -6.22 -10.14
CA PHE A 139 -10.54 -5.15 -9.31
C PHE A 139 -9.04 -5.32 -9.13
N LYS A 140 -8.29 -4.31 -9.58
CA LYS A 140 -6.85 -4.19 -9.34
C LYS A 140 -6.63 -3.67 -7.93
N HIS A 141 -5.81 -4.35 -7.14
CA HIS A 141 -5.32 -3.87 -5.86
C HIS A 141 -4.33 -2.72 -6.07
N ILE A 142 -4.41 -1.70 -5.23
CA ILE A 142 -3.44 -0.61 -5.14
C ILE A 142 -2.63 -0.80 -3.87
N GLY A 143 -1.30 -0.81 -3.97
CA GLY A 143 -0.35 -1.18 -2.92
C GLY A 143 -0.23 -0.20 -1.74
N VAL A 144 -1.36 0.29 -1.23
CA VAL A 144 -1.43 1.14 -0.05
C VAL A 144 -2.11 0.37 1.07
N TYR A 145 -1.48 0.27 2.24
CA TYR A 145 -2.02 -0.45 3.39
C TYR A 145 -2.13 0.48 4.59
N ALA A 146 -3.33 0.70 5.05
CA ALA A 146 -3.56 1.46 6.27
C ALA A 146 -3.99 0.51 7.39
N PHE A 147 -3.26 0.52 8.49
CA PHE A 147 -3.48 -0.34 9.64
C PHE A 147 -3.90 0.48 10.86
N ARG A 148 -4.78 -0.09 11.69
CA ARG A 148 -4.77 0.33 13.09
C ARG A 148 -3.43 -0.04 13.72
N LYS A 149 -2.89 0.80 14.61
CA LYS A 149 -1.58 0.57 15.25
C LYS A 149 -1.46 -0.82 15.87
N LEU A 150 -2.49 -1.27 16.60
CA LEU A 150 -2.49 -2.59 17.22
C LEU A 150 -2.51 -3.72 16.18
N ALA A 151 -3.23 -3.55 15.08
CA ALA A 151 -3.24 -4.52 13.99
C ALA A 151 -1.86 -4.62 13.31
N LEU A 152 -1.16 -3.48 13.11
CA LEU A 152 0.19 -3.50 12.57
C LEU A 152 1.19 -4.21 13.51
N LYS A 153 1.09 -3.96 14.82
CA LYS A 153 1.89 -4.71 15.81
C LYS A 153 1.63 -6.22 15.78
N ARG A 154 0.36 -6.61 15.57
CA ARG A 154 -0.02 -8.02 15.40
C ARG A 154 0.55 -8.58 14.09
N PHE A 155 0.47 -7.84 13.00
CA PHE A 155 1.01 -8.23 11.70
C PHE A 155 2.52 -8.46 11.76
N GLY A 156 3.29 -7.56 12.38
CA GLY A 156 4.75 -7.70 12.52
C GLY A 156 5.21 -8.92 13.36
N LYS A 157 4.27 -9.62 14.03
CA LYS A 157 4.52 -10.88 14.73
C LYS A 157 4.15 -12.11 13.92
N THR A 158 3.50 -11.94 12.75
CA THR A 158 3.16 -13.06 11.86
C THR A 158 4.35 -13.44 10.99
N VAL A 159 4.43 -14.70 10.63
CA VAL A 159 5.42 -15.18 9.65
C VAL A 159 4.82 -15.15 8.25
N GLN A 160 5.68 -14.97 7.25
CA GLN A 160 5.26 -15.07 5.85
C GLN A 160 4.62 -16.42 5.56
N THR A 161 3.42 -16.37 4.95
CA THR A 161 2.71 -17.59 4.56
C THR A 161 3.28 -18.19 3.28
N TYR A 162 2.98 -19.47 3.04
CA TYR A 162 3.41 -20.14 1.81
C TYR A 162 2.88 -19.46 0.55
N ASN A 163 1.59 -19.05 0.55
CA ASN A 163 0.99 -18.42 -0.61
C ASN A 163 1.50 -16.99 -0.84
N GLU A 164 1.77 -16.23 0.22
CA GLU A 164 2.43 -14.91 0.12
C GLU A 164 3.79 -15.03 -0.58
N LYS A 165 4.64 -15.97 -0.14
CA LYS A 165 5.95 -16.22 -0.75
C LYS A 165 5.84 -16.62 -2.21
N LYS A 166 4.91 -17.51 -2.52
CA LYS A 166 4.69 -18.04 -3.87
C LYS A 166 4.20 -16.97 -4.84
N GLU A 167 3.20 -16.19 -4.45
CA GLU A 167 2.56 -15.17 -5.31
C GLU A 167 3.29 -13.83 -5.23
N LYS A 168 4.16 -13.63 -4.22
CA LYS A 168 4.83 -12.36 -3.90
C LYS A 168 3.82 -11.23 -3.71
N ILE A 169 2.82 -11.48 -2.87
CA ILE A 169 1.74 -10.54 -2.54
C ILE A 169 1.55 -10.52 -1.03
N GLU A 170 1.99 -9.45 -0.37
CA GLU A 170 1.90 -9.27 1.09
C GLU A 170 0.45 -9.34 1.60
N ALA A 171 -0.51 -8.82 0.83
CA ALA A 171 -1.93 -8.82 1.17
C ALA A 171 -2.50 -10.23 1.45
N ILE A 172 -1.87 -11.28 0.91
CA ILE A 172 -2.27 -12.68 1.17
C ILE A 172 -2.06 -13.01 2.65
N ARG A 173 -0.94 -12.61 3.26
CA ARG A 173 -0.66 -12.82 4.68
C ARG A 173 -1.72 -12.16 5.58
N ILE A 174 -2.17 -10.97 5.21
CA ILE A 174 -3.23 -10.26 5.94
C ILE A 174 -4.51 -11.09 5.96
N VAL A 175 -4.94 -11.60 4.79
CA VAL A 175 -6.16 -12.41 4.68
C VAL A 175 -6.00 -13.76 5.40
N GLU A 176 -4.89 -14.47 5.19
CA GLU A 176 -4.64 -15.79 5.77
C GLU A 176 -4.48 -15.77 7.31
N ASN A 177 -4.13 -14.62 7.88
CA ASN A 177 -4.10 -14.41 9.34
C ASN A 177 -5.40 -13.79 9.88
N ASN A 178 -6.50 -13.84 9.12
CA ASN A 178 -7.84 -13.42 9.53
C ASN A 178 -7.94 -11.95 10.00
N PHE A 179 -7.13 -11.04 9.45
CA PHE A 179 -7.33 -9.62 9.66
C PHE A 179 -8.61 -9.16 8.96
N LYS A 180 -9.36 -8.28 9.60
CA LYS A 180 -10.52 -7.62 8.99
C LYS A 180 -10.04 -6.57 7.99
N PHE A 181 -9.87 -7.02 6.75
CA PHE A 181 -9.24 -6.26 5.67
C PHE A 181 -10.29 -5.66 4.73
N LYS A 182 -10.58 -4.39 4.91
CA LYS A 182 -11.57 -3.62 4.12
C LYS A 182 -10.94 -3.08 2.85
N MET A 183 -11.60 -3.28 1.71
CA MET A 183 -11.19 -2.73 0.42
C MET A 183 -12.06 -1.52 0.08
N ILE A 184 -11.45 -0.42 -0.32
CA ILE A 184 -12.16 0.79 -0.76
C ILE A 184 -12.01 0.95 -2.27
N GLN A 185 -13.13 0.97 -2.96
CA GLN A 185 -13.11 1.22 -4.40
C GLN A 185 -12.85 2.70 -4.68
N VAL A 186 -11.88 2.95 -5.55
CA VAL A 186 -11.55 4.28 -6.05
C VAL A 186 -11.65 4.30 -7.57
N SER A 187 -11.86 5.49 -8.12
CA SER A 187 -11.80 5.74 -9.56
C SER A 187 -10.43 6.32 -9.94
N GLY A 188 -10.01 6.07 -11.16
CA GLY A 188 -8.76 6.55 -11.75
C GLY A 188 -7.68 5.50 -11.82
N GLU A 189 -6.69 5.75 -12.65
CA GLU A 189 -5.53 4.87 -12.81
C GLU A 189 -4.63 5.00 -11.57
N ALA A 190 -4.26 3.85 -11.02
CA ALA A 190 -3.19 3.74 -10.06
C ALA A 190 -1.94 3.33 -10.84
N LEU A 191 -1.11 4.32 -11.16
CA LEU A 191 0.18 4.11 -11.82
C LEU A 191 1.24 3.91 -10.73
N SER A 192 1.62 2.66 -10.50
CA SER A 192 2.84 2.33 -9.77
C SER A 192 4.01 2.30 -10.75
N ILE A 193 5.22 2.60 -10.28
CA ILE A 193 6.44 2.58 -11.10
C ILE A 193 7.25 1.34 -10.75
N ASP A 194 6.88 0.21 -11.35
CA ASP A 194 7.52 -1.09 -11.12
C ASP A 194 8.65 -1.39 -12.13
N THR A 195 8.59 -0.77 -13.32
CA THR A 195 9.52 -1.04 -14.42
C THR A 195 10.13 0.24 -15.00
N GLN A 196 11.20 0.09 -15.79
CA GLN A 196 11.77 1.22 -16.54
C GLN A 196 10.78 1.82 -17.55
N SER A 197 9.89 1.01 -18.10
CA SER A 197 8.81 1.48 -18.97
C SER A 197 7.84 2.38 -18.22
N ASP A 198 7.42 1.98 -17.01
CA ASP A 198 6.54 2.79 -16.16
C ASP A 198 7.20 4.12 -15.79
N LEU A 199 8.52 4.08 -15.50
CA LEU A 199 9.28 5.29 -15.19
C LEU A 199 9.33 6.26 -16.40
N GLN A 200 9.47 5.73 -17.63
CA GLN A 200 9.44 6.56 -18.84
C GLN A 200 8.06 7.17 -19.08
N GLU A 201 7.00 6.41 -18.86
CA GLU A 201 5.63 6.88 -18.93
C GLU A 201 5.35 7.95 -17.87
N ALA A 202 5.78 7.70 -16.64
CA ALA A 202 5.70 8.65 -15.54
C ALA A 202 6.41 9.98 -15.85
N ARG A 203 7.60 9.92 -16.47
CA ARG A 203 8.35 11.13 -16.87
C ARG A 203 7.58 11.97 -17.89
N LYS A 204 6.92 11.33 -18.86
CA LYS A 204 6.07 12.05 -19.85
C LYS A 204 4.89 12.74 -19.18
N TYR A 205 4.28 12.08 -18.19
CA TYR A 205 3.18 12.65 -17.42
C TYR A 205 3.61 13.92 -16.65
N PHE A 206 4.81 13.90 -16.06
CA PHE A 206 5.33 15.02 -15.28
C PHE A 206 6.04 16.12 -16.09
N SER A 207 6.37 15.89 -17.37
CA SER A 207 6.94 16.93 -18.23
C SER A 207 5.89 17.84 -18.84
N ASN A 208 4.60 17.52 -18.64
CA ASN A 208 3.47 18.29 -19.13
C ASN A 208 2.79 19.12 -18.01
N ASP A 209 3.30 19.03 -16.77
CA ASP A 209 2.96 19.88 -15.62
C ASP A 209 4.09 20.90 -15.37
#